data_8ea64a10a8275d229956a0e20e5c9828
#
_entry.id   8ea64a10a8275d229956a0e20e5c9828
#
_cell.length_a   1.000
_cell.length_b   1.000
_cell.length_c   1.000
_cell.angle_alpha   90.00
_cell.angle_beta   90.00
_cell.angle_gamma   90.00
#
_symmetry.space_group_name_H-M   'P 1'
#
loop_
_entity.id
_entity.type
_entity.pdbx_description
1 polymer ?
#
loop_
_entity_poly.entity_id
_entity_poly.type
_entity_poly.pdbx_seq_one_letter_code
_entity_poly.pdbx_strand_id
1 'polypeptide(L)'
;MKQLSNGKIIALCMGDFARGMINGIVTTYLLTFFIPTNANTTLPQFFLNAALVMAIIRGIGTVVDAVTDPWVANLTDNCKHKLGRRIPFMRWAAIPYGMCCLMIFFPPVNGTSYVNAVWVGILLILYYLFSTLYNIPFSALQAEIVAEPKRRVFLYTMNSLLYVISNALVFCSSMFKGMLMDAGISEIWALRIPFIVCCAGGAIAALIPALVIREKDYIVPKTYSQPLGEALKAIFSYRNFTIITIGYLVMWVAFTFFNTAQVYYITNLLALPDLWVTIVTVISIAVGVCTYPLVNILARKLGKKPLLLGACITYVCLYFGIYNYQTVCSLIGGKGFALVIGFCIAMPIAITNIIPASMFADLAQYDFIKTGKSRAGMFLAARNFANKLCQSIVVIVCALLLGKGADGTGAATSQGIQATALVACIFVACALGIYFFYDDKEIAKAIRESNEKANQA
;
A
#
# COMPACT_ATOMS: atom_id res chain seq x y z
N MET A 1 -16.96 23.58 -18.19
CA MET A 1 -16.27 23.20 -16.93
C MET A 1 -14.94 23.93 -16.86
N LYS A 2 -14.60 24.55 -15.73
CA LYS A 2 -13.26 25.12 -15.54
C LYS A 2 -12.24 24.00 -15.51
N GLN A 3 -11.14 24.14 -16.23
CA GLN A 3 -10.03 23.19 -16.16
C GLN A 3 -9.18 23.45 -14.90
N LEU A 4 -8.77 22.38 -14.20
CA LEU A 4 -7.86 22.50 -13.06
C LEU A 4 -6.49 23.01 -13.53
N SER A 5 -5.94 24.06 -12.91
CA SER A 5 -4.56 24.47 -13.16
C SER A 5 -3.55 23.44 -12.65
N ASN A 6 -2.33 23.40 -13.19
CA ASN A 6 -1.29 22.47 -12.74
C ASN A 6 -0.99 22.59 -11.24
N GLY A 7 -0.98 23.81 -10.69
CA GLY A 7 -0.81 24.03 -9.25
C GLY A 7 -1.92 23.40 -8.41
N LYS A 8 -3.19 23.44 -8.87
CA LYS A 8 -4.32 22.78 -8.19
C LYS A 8 -4.27 21.26 -8.33
N ILE A 9 -3.73 20.73 -9.43
CA ILE A 9 -3.48 19.30 -9.59
C ILE A 9 -2.44 18.84 -8.56
N ILE A 10 -1.32 19.57 -8.40
CA ILE A 10 -0.32 19.27 -7.38
C ILE A 10 -0.91 19.36 -5.98
N ALA A 11 -1.71 20.39 -5.69
CA ALA A 11 -2.42 20.51 -4.41
C ALA A 11 -3.36 19.33 -4.15
N LEU A 12 -4.03 18.80 -5.19
CA LEU A 12 -4.84 17.58 -5.09
C LEU A 12 -3.97 16.37 -4.75
N CYS A 13 -2.81 16.24 -5.40
CA CYS A 13 -1.89 15.12 -5.19
C CYS A 13 -1.27 15.10 -3.78
N MET A 14 -1.28 16.22 -3.04
CA MET A 14 -0.86 16.25 -1.63
C MET A 14 -1.69 15.32 -0.74
N GLY A 15 -2.92 14.96 -1.14
CA GLY A 15 -3.69 13.94 -0.45
C GLY A 15 -3.09 12.53 -0.56
N ASP A 16 -2.48 12.17 -1.69
CA ASP A 16 -1.75 10.91 -1.83
C ASP A 16 -0.43 10.91 -1.06
N PHE A 17 0.26 12.07 -1.01
CA PHE A 17 1.42 12.25 -0.14
C PHE A 17 1.05 12.05 1.34
N ALA A 18 -0.05 12.67 1.80
CA ALA A 18 -0.57 12.49 3.15
C ALA A 18 -0.88 11.02 3.47
N ARG A 19 -1.56 10.34 2.55
CA ARG A 19 -1.88 8.91 2.66
C ARG A 19 -0.62 8.06 2.76
N GLY A 20 0.39 8.34 1.94
CA GLY A 20 1.65 7.62 1.99
C GLY A 20 2.38 7.81 3.32
N MET A 21 2.41 9.02 3.88
CA MET A 21 3.02 9.28 5.19
C MET A 21 2.25 8.57 6.33
N ILE A 22 0.95 8.80 6.45
CA ILE A 22 0.17 8.31 7.59
C ILE A 22 0.02 6.78 7.53
N ASN A 23 -0.38 6.21 6.39
CA ASN A 23 -0.49 4.75 6.24
C ASN A 23 0.88 4.07 6.30
N GLY A 24 1.91 4.72 5.78
CA GLY A 24 3.27 4.20 5.79
C GLY A 24 3.78 3.97 7.20
N ILE A 25 3.56 4.91 8.14
CA ILE A 25 3.93 4.75 9.56
C ILE A 25 3.24 3.53 10.15
N VAL A 26 1.91 3.38 9.96
CA VAL A 26 1.16 2.24 10.50
C VAL A 26 1.60 0.93 9.85
N THR A 27 1.81 0.91 8.55
CA THR A 27 2.17 -0.32 7.83
C THR A 27 3.58 -0.79 8.20
N THR A 28 4.53 0.14 8.31
CA THR A 28 5.96 -0.19 8.53
C THR A 28 6.29 -0.38 10.01
N TYR A 29 5.81 0.51 10.88
CA TYR A 29 6.30 0.58 12.25
C TYR A 29 5.34 0.07 13.32
N LEU A 30 4.07 -0.21 13.00
CA LEU A 30 3.13 -0.68 14.03
C LEU A 30 3.59 -2.02 14.65
N LEU A 31 4.05 -2.96 13.83
CA LEU A 31 4.54 -4.24 14.32
C LEU A 31 5.88 -4.08 15.05
N THR A 32 6.84 -3.34 14.47
CA THR A 32 8.17 -3.14 15.08
C THR A 32 8.12 -2.37 16.39
N PHE A 33 7.11 -1.54 16.60
CA PHE A 33 6.94 -0.82 17.85
C PHE A 33 6.39 -1.72 18.98
N PHE A 34 5.46 -2.63 18.69
CA PHE A 34 4.82 -3.49 19.69
C PHE A 34 5.34 -4.93 19.70
N ILE A 35 6.06 -5.36 18.66
CA ILE A 35 6.81 -6.61 18.57
C ILE A 35 8.26 -6.22 18.33
N PRO A 36 9.00 -5.84 19.39
CA PRO A 36 10.35 -5.28 19.22
C PRO A 36 11.34 -6.32 18.71
N THR A 37 12.42 -5.82 18.14
CA THR A 37 13.52 -6.62 17.64
C THR A 37 14.39 -7.20 18.75
N ASN A 38 14.41 -6.55 19.92
CA ASN A 38 15.21 -6.94 21.09
C ASN A 38 14.33 -7.23 22.30
N ALA A 39 14.64 -8.27 23.06
CA ALA A 39 13.93 -8.63 24.28
C ALA A 39 14.06 -7.55 25.39
N ASN A 40 15.20 -6.86 25.46
CA ASN A 40 15.48 -5.80 26.43
C ASN A 40 15.07 -4.41 25.95
N THR A 41 13.87 -4.27 25.41
CA THR A 41 13.37 -2.98 24.92
C THR A 41 12.72 -2.17 26.03
N THR A 42 12.84 -0.84 25.94
CA THR A 42 12.09 0.12 26.78
C THR A 42 10.73 0.50 26.17
N LEU A 43 10.39 -0.10 25.02
CA LEU A 43 9.12 0.19 24.34
C LEU A 43 7.92 -0.38 25.12
N PRO A 44 6.76 0.28 25.06
CA PRO A 44 5.52 -0.22 25.67
C PRO A 44 5.11 -1.57 25.09
N GLN A 45 4.77 -2.52 25.96
CA GLN A 45 4.45 -3.89 25.60
C GLN A 45 2.99 -4.23 25.94
N PHE A 46 2.48 -5.31 25.35
CA PHE A 46 1.22 -5.93 25.75
C PHE A 46 1.47 -6.99 26.83
N PHE A 47 0.54 -7.16 27.76
CA PHE A 47 0.64 -8.20 28.78
C PHE A 47 0.55 -9.61 28.18
N LEU A 48 -0.26 -9.77 27.11
CA LEU A 48 -0.36 -11.01 26.35
C LEU A 48 0.66 -11.02 25.21
N ASN A 49 0.81 -12.20 24.56
CA ASN A 49 1.64 -12.32 23.38
C ASN A 49 1.32 -11.21 22.35
N ALA A 50 2.29 -10.33 22.13
CA ALA A 50 2.12 -9.14 21.32
C ALA A 50 1.69 -9.47 19.88
N ALA A 51 2.19 -10.57 19.32
CA ALA A 51 1.84 -11.02 17.97
C ALA A 51 0.35 -11.41 17.89
N LEU A 52 -0.17 -12.16 18.88
CA LEU A 52 -1.57 -12.55 18.94
C LEU A 52 -2.49 -11.33 19.12
N VAL A 53 -2.13 -10.43 20.06
CA VAL A 53 -2.89 -9.19 20.30
C VAL A 53 -2.94 -8.35 19.05
N MET A 54 -1.81 -8.16 18.35
CA MET A 54 -1.74 -7.40 17.10
C MET A 54 -2.55 -8.06 15.98
N ALA A 55 -2.53 -9.39 15.86
CA ALA A 55 -3.34 -10.12 14.89
C ALA A 55 -4.84 -9.91 15.12
N ILE A 56 -5.31 -9.97 16.37
CA ILE A 56 -6.71 -9.73 16.75
C ILE A 56 -7.11 -8.27 16.44
N ILE A 57 -6.33 -7.30 16.91
CA ILE A 57 -6.62 -5.88 16.72
C ILE A 57 -6.66 -5.53 15.22
N ARG A 58 -5.74 -6.06 14.43
CA ARG A 58 -5.72 -5.90 12.97
C ARG A 58 -6.91 -6.57 12.31
N GLY A 59 -7.29 -7.76 12.74
CA GLY A 59 -8.47 -8.47 12.25
C GLY A 59 -9.75 -7.65 12.44
N ILE A 60 -9.98 -7.14 13.65
CA ILE A 60 -11.12 -6.26 13.96
C ILE A 60 -11.06 -4.99 13.09
N GLY A 61 -9.90 -4.34 12.99
CA GLY A 61 -9.74 -3.16 12.16
C GLY A 61 -10.09 -3.39 10.69
N THR A 62 -9.72 -4.56 10.13
CA THR A 62 -10.08 -4.94 8.76
C THR A 62 -11.59 -5.08 8.55
N VAL A 63 -12.27 -5.70 9.51
CA VAL A 63 -13.74 -5.85 9.44
C VAL A 63 -14.40 -4.45 9.49
N VAL A 64 -13.92 -3.59 10.36
CA VAL A 64 -14.41 -2.19 10.45
C VAL A 64 -14.20 -1.46 9.13
N ASP A 65 -13.00 -1.54 8.53
CA ASP A 65 -12.69 -0.91 7.24
C ASP A 65 -13.60 -1.43 6.11
N ALA A 66 -13.81 -2.75 6.05
CA ALA A 66 -14.66 -3.38 5.05
C ALA A 66 -16.14 -2.95 5.14
N VAL A 67 -16.65 -2.76 6.36
CA VAL A 67 -18.04 -2.31 6.59
C VAL A 67 -18.18 -0.82 6.39
N THR A 68 -17.21 -0.04 6.81
CA THR A 68 -17.28 1.43 6.73
C THR A 68 -17.09 1.96 5.31
N ASP A 69 -16.36 1.26 4.42
CA ASP A 69 -16.11 1.69 3.04
C ASP A 69 -17.41 1.94 2.25
N PRO A 70 -18.32 0.97 2.08
CA PRO A 70 -19.57 1.19 1.35
C PRO A 70 -20.50 2.18 2.07
N TRP A 71 -20.47 2.21 3.40
CA TRP A 71 -21.27 3.16 4.17
C TRP A 71 -20.81 4.61 3.95
N VAL A 72 -19.50 4.87 4.00
CA VAL A 72 -18.91 6.20 3.75
C VAL A 72 -19.09 6.60 2.28
N ALA A 73 -18.95 5.68 1.32
CA ALA A 73 -19.19 5.96 -0.08
C ALA A 73 -20.64 6.46 -0.28
N ASN A 74 -21.62 5.74 0.25
CA ASN A 74 -23.03 6.15 0.18
C ASN A 74 -23.28 7.50 0.89
N LEU A 75 -22.71 7.70 2.08
CA LEU A 75 -22.85 8.94 2.85
C LEU A 75 -22.30 10.15 2.08
N THR A 76 -21.13 9.99 1.45
CA THR A 76 -20.48 11.08 0.70
C THR A 76 -21.18 11.37 -0.62
N ASP A 77 -21.69 10.36 -1.33
CA ASP A 77 -22.38 10.54 -2.60
C ASP A 77 -23.75 11.25 -2.43
N ASN A 78 -24.41 11.05 -1.29
CA ASN A 78 -25.71 11.68 -0.96
C ASN A 78 -25.58 13.04 -0.24
N CYS A 79 -24.39 13.51 0.07
CA CYS A 79 -24.18 14.75 0.79
C CYS A 79 -24.54 16.00 -0.06
N LYS A 80 -25.30 16.94 0.53
CA LYS A 80 -25.75 18.20 -0.11
C LYS A 80 -25.09 19.43 0.53
N HIS A 81 -23.82 19.37 0.88
CA HIS A 81 -23.13 20.47 1.57
C HIS A 81 -22.74 21.61 0.61
N LYS A 82 -22.57 22.83 1.16
CA LYS A 82 -22.20 24.04 0.39
C LYS A 82 -20.82 23.94 -0.29
N LEU A 83 -19.88 23.19 0.29
CA LEU A 83 -18.52 23.00 -0.24
C LEU A 83 -18.42 21.89 -1.31
N GLY A 84 -19.48 21.12 -1.54
CA GLY A 84 -19.50 19.95 -2.40
C GLY A 84 -19.89 18.70 -1.62
N ARG A 85 -19.89 17.54 -2.29
CA ARG A 85 -20.29 16.26 -1.69
C ARG A 85 -19.18 15.64 -0.86
N ARG A 86 -17.91 15.78 -1.29
CA ARG A 86 -16.73 15.06 -0.81
C ARG A 86 -15.81 15.90 0.07
N ILE A 87 -15.59 17.16 -0.27
CA ILE A 87 -14.71 18.09 0.45
C ILE A 87 -15.01 18.19 1.95
N PRO A 88 -16.28 18.25 2.41
CA PRO A 88 -16.57 18.34 3.84
C PRO A 88 -15.98 17.18 4.63
N PHE A 89 -16.15 15.94 4.14
CA PHE A 89 -15.64 14.73 4.81
C PHE A 89 -14.12 14.72 4.89
N MET A 90 -13.45 15.04 3.78
CA MET A 90 -12.00 15.16 3.73
C MET A 90 -11.49 16.19 4.74
N ARG A 91 -12.14 17.34 4.82
CA ARG A 91 -11.75 18.43 5.72
C ARG A 91 -11.88 18.06 7.19
N TRP A 92 -12.99 17.39 7.55
CA TRP A 92 -13.22 16.93 8.91
C TRP A 92 -12.33 15.76 9.32
N ALA A 93 -12.07 14.83 8.40
CA ALA A 93 -11.32 13.63 8.69
C ALA A 93 -9.80 13.85 8.72
N ALA A 94 -9.26 14.85 8.00
CA ALA A 94 -7.81 15.01 7.80
C ALA A 94 -7.00 15.09 9.10
N ILE A 95 -7.43 15.93 10.08
CA ILE A 95 -6.73 16.07 11.35
C ILE A 95 -6.92 14.84 12.24
N PRO A 96 -8.14 14.35 12.51
CA PRO A 96 -8.33 13.13 13.30
C PRO A 96 -7.60 11.91 12.73
N TYR A 97 -7.51 11.78 11.41
CA TYR A 97 -6.78 10.70 10.73
C TYR A 97 -5.29 10.68 11.12
N GLY A 98 -4.59 11.83 11.05
CA GLY A 98 -3.20 11.93 11.47
C GLY A 98 -3.02 11.82 12.99
N MET A 99 -3.96 12.40 13.78
CA MET A 99 -3.92 12.32 15.24
C MET A 99 -4.10 10.88 15.74
N CYS A 100 -5.10 10.16 15.26
CA CYS A 100 -5.32 8.76 15.65
C CYS A 100 -4.11 7.90 15.30
N CYS A 101 -3.51 8.09 14.11
CA CYS A 101 -2.27 7.42 13.73
C CYS A 101 -1.15 7.69 14.73
N LEU A 102 -0.93 8.95 15.10
CA LEU A 102 0.12 9.33 16.04
C LEU A 102 -0.12 8.75 17.45
N MET A 103 -1.35 8.87 17.96
CA MET A 103 -1.71 8.45 19.31
C MET A 103 -1.61 6.93 19.53
N ILE A 104 -1.64 6.12 18.46
CA ILE A 104 -1.36 4.67 18.53
C ILE A 104 0.02 4.43 19.18
N PHE A 105 1.01 5.27 18.89
CA PHE A 105 2.40 5.13 19.37
C PHE A 105 2.65 5.84 20.72
N PHE A 106 1.56 6.34 21.36
CA PHE A 106 1.59 6.96 22.68
C PHE A 106 0.68 6.22 23.69
N PRO A 107 0.93 4.91 23.91
CA PRO A 107 0.16 4.19 24.92
C PRO A 107 0.41 4.79 26.31
N PRO A 108 -0.59 4.73 27.20
CA PRO A 108 -0.55 5.44 28.48
C PRO A 108 0.40 4.82 29.51
N VAL A 109 0.76 3.54 29.35
CA VAL A 109 1.62 2.82 30.28
C VAL A 109 2.96 2.49 29.64
N ASN A 110 4.04 3.02 30.23
CA ASN A 110 5.42 2.69 29.84
C ASN A 110 5.77 1.33 30.46
N GLY A 111 5.55 0.25 29.74
CA GLY A 111 5.80 -1.12 30.18
C GLY A 111 4.73 -2.08 29.69
N THR A 112 4.69 -3.28 30.29
CA THR A 112 3.75 -4.33 29.92
C THR A 112 2.39 -4.13 30.57
N SER A 113 1.32 -3.89 29.79
CA SER A 113 -0.03 -3.67 30.31
C SER A 113 -1.14 -4.07 29.34
N TYR A 114 -2.28 -4.54 29.90
CA TYR A 114 -3.53 -4.73 29.12
C TYR A 114 -4.09 -3.41 28.58
N VAL A 115 -3.87 -2.31 29.32
CA VAL A 115 -4.35 -0.98 28.94
C VAL A 115 -3.75 -0.56 27.61
N ASN A 116 -2.50 -0.92 27.33
CA ASN A 116 -1.85 -0.64 26.05
C ASN A 116 -2.56 -1.32 24.89
N ALA A 117 -3.01 -2.58 25.07
CA ALA A 117 -3.72 -3.32 24.03
C ALA A 117 -5.09 -2.69 23.72
N VAL A 118 -5.84 -2.32 24.76
CA VAL A 118 -7.14 -1.63 24.61
C VAL A 118 -6.97 -0.27 23.94
N TRP A 119 -5.97 0.51 24.36
CA TRP A 119 -5.62 1.82 23.79
C TRP A 119 -5.34 1.72 22.29
N VAL A 120 -4.44 0.81 21.92
CA VAL A 120 -4.08 0.58 20.51
C VAL A 120 -5.28 0.08 19.70
N GLY A 121 -6.08 -0.82 20.27
CA GLY A 121 -7.29 -1.35 19.63
C GLY A 121 -8.31 -0.26 19.30
N ILE A 122 -8.65 0.58 20.26
CA ILE A 122 -9.61 1.70 20.07
C ILE A 122 -9.05 2.68 19.03
N LEU A 123 -7.80 3.09 19.17
CA LEU A 123 -7.21 4.07 18.26
C LEU A 123 -7.03 3.54 16.86
N LEU A 124 -6.75 2.24 16.69
CA LEU A 124 -6.65 1.63 15.38
C LEU A 124 -8.02 1.57 14.67
N ILE A 125 -9.10 1.29 15.41
CA ILE A 125 -10.47 1.34 14.88
C ILE A 125 -10.81 2.78 14.44
N LEU A 126 -10.53 3.78 15.28
CA LEU A 126 -10.73 5.18 14.93
C LEU A 126 -9.87 5.62 13.73
N TYR A 127 -8.62 5.18 13.69
CA TYR A 127 -7.72 5.42 12.57
C TYR A 127 -8.31 4.86 11.25
N TYR A 128 -8.82 3.62 11.23
CA TYR A 128 -9.45 3.06 10.04
C TYR A 128 -10.70 3.84 9.65
N LEU A 129 -11.53 4.21 10.61
CA LEU A 129 -12.74 5.01 10.34
C LEU A 129 -12.39 6.36 9.71
N PHE A 130 -11.45 7.14 10.28
CA PHE A 130 -11.04 8.43 9.73
C PHE A 130 -10.26 8.28 8.42
N SER A 131 -9.49 7.20 8.27
CA SER A 131 -8.84 6.84 7.01
C SER A 131 -9.86 6.64 5.91
N THR A 132 -10.94 5.88 6.15
CA THR A 132 -12.02 5.66 5.18
C THR A 132 -12.78 6.95 4.89
N LEU A 133 -13.12 7.74 5.92
CA LEU A 133 -13.79 9.05 5.77
C LEU A 133 -12.96 10.05 4.93
N TYR A 134 -11.65 9.90 4.88
CA TYR A 134 -10.76 10.71 4.05
C TYR A 134 -10.54 10.10 2.66
N ASN A 135 -10.14 8.82 2.59
CA ASN A 135 -9.64 8.20 1.37
C ASN A 135 -10.72 7.88 0.34
N ILE A 136 -11.94 7.51 0.78
CA ILE A 136 -13.04 7.20 -0.15
C ILE A 136 -13.47 8.44 -0.93
N PRO A 137 -13.86 9.57 -0.28
CA PRO A 137 -14.23 10.77 -1.00
C PRO A 137 -13.06 11.37 -1.79
N PHE A 138 -11.82 11.25 -1.29
CA PHE A 138 -10.62 11.71 -1.98
C PHE A 138 -10.39 10.98 -3.31
N SER A 139 -10.41 9.65 -3.30
CA SER A 139 -10.22 8.82 -4.51
C SER A 139 -11.33 9.06 -5.53
N ALA A 140 -12.56 9.20 -5.08
CA ALA A 140 -13.69 9.51 -5.93
C ALA A 140 -13.59 10.94 -6.51
N LEU A 141 -13.11 11.92 -5.74
CA LEU A 141 -12.84 13.28 -6.22
C LEU A 141 -11.78 13.28 -7.32
N GLN A 142 -10.67 12.56 -7.13
CA GLN A 142 -9.60 12.45 -8.14
C GLN A 142 -10.12 11.88 -9.47
N ALA A 143 -10.95 10.86 -9.41
CA ALA A 143 -11.50 10.20 -10.61
C ALA A 143 -12.42 11.12 -11.44
N GLU A 144 -13.16 12.01 -10.78
CA GLU A 144 -14.16 12.86 -11.43
C GLU A 144 -13.66 14.25 -11.83
N ILE A 145 -12.69 14.81 -11.07
CA ILE A 145 -12.31 16.22 -11.22
C ILE A 145 -11.49 16.51 -12.47
N VAL A 146 -10.78 15.51 -13.04
CA VAL A 146 -9.94 15.67 -14.23
C VAL A 146 -10.52 14.88 -15.39
N ALA A 147 -11.27 15.56 -16.26
CA ALA A 147 -11.90 14.94 -17.42
C ALA A 147 -10.92 14.74 -18.59
N GLU A 148 -9.96 15.65 -18.80
CA GLU A 148 -9.04 15.65 -19.93
C GLU A 148 -7.98 14.53 -19.80
N PRO A 149 -7.81 13.64 -20.82
CA PRO A 149 -6.88 12.50 -20.73
C PRO A 149 -5.43 12.89 -20.44
N LYS A 150 -4.88 13.95 -21.09
CA LYS A 150 -3.51 14.40 -20.88
C LYS A 150 -3.26 14.87 -19.44
N ARG A 151 -4.21 15.62 -18.88
CA ARG A 151 -4.13 16.11 -17.49
C ARG A 151 -4.35 14.99 -16.48
N ARG A 152 -5.14 13.96 -16.83
CA ARG A 152 -5.31 12.77 -16.01
C ARG A 152 -4.01 11.98 -15.89
N VAL A 153 -3.24 11.86 -16.98
CA VAL A 153 -1.90 11.25 -16.93
C VAL A 153 -0.99 12.05 -16.01
N PHE A 154 -0.97 13.37 -16.13
CA PHE A 154 -0.18 14.25 -15.25
C PHE A 154 -0.58 14.08 -13.77
N LEU A 155 -1.89 14.03 -13.46
CA LEU A 155 -2.39 13.79 -12.11
C LEU A 155 -1.83 12.47 -11.53
N TYR A 156 -1.99 11.37 -12.25
CA TYR A 156 -1.53 10.06 -11.75
C TYR A 156 0.00 9.95 -11.68
N THR A 157 0.73 10.63 -12.56
CA THR A 157 2.19 10.71 -12.47
C THR A 157 2.62 11.45 -11.20
N MET A 158 2.00 12.60 -10.91
CA MET A 158 2.29 13.37 -9.70
C MET A 158 1.86 12.61 -8.43
N ASN A 159 0.72 11.92 -8.45
CA ASN A 159 0.30 11.05 -7.36
C ASN A 159 1.35 9.99 -7.05
N SER A 160 1.80 9.27 -8.08
CA SER A 160 2.82 8.21 -7.91
C SER A 160 4.13 8.77 -7.36
N LEU A 161 4.58 9.92 -7.88
CA LEU A 161 5.81 10.57 -7.42
C LEU A 161 5.71 10.98 -5.94
N LEU A 162 4.63 11.67 -5.57
CA LEU A 162 4.43 12.14 -4.20
C LEU A 162 4.22 10.98 -3.21
N TYR A 163 3.54 9.91 -3.64
CA TYR A 163 3.40 8.69 -2.85
C TYR A 163 4.75 8.00 -2.60
N VAL A 164 5.62 7.93 -3.60
CA VAL A 164 6.98 7.37 -3.47
C VAL A 164 7.82 8.22 -2.51
N ILE A 165 7.79 9.55 -2.66
CA ILE A 165 8.51 10.48 -1.77
C ILE A 165 8.01 10.33 -0.32
N SER A 166 6.69 10.23 -0.11
CA SER A 166 6.13 10.08 1.23
C SER A 166 6.56 8.77 1.91
N ASN A 167 6.60 7.66 1.17
CA ASN A 167 7.10 6.39 1.69
C ASN A 167 8.60 6.45 2.00
N ALA A 168 9.41 7.11 1.17
CA ALA A 168 10.83 7.34 1.47
C ALA A 168 11.02 8.08 2.79
N LEU A 169 10.26 9.15 3.03
CA LEU A 169 10.29 9.90 4.29
C LEU A 169 9.91 9.04 5.50
N VAL A 170 8.92 8.15 5.34
CA VAL A 170 8.56 7.19 6.40
C VAL A 170 9.72 6.27 6.73
N PHE A 171 10.39 5.70 5.74
CA PHE A 171 11.55 4.81 5.97
C PHE A 171 12.77 5.56 6.53
N CYS A 172 12.92 6.86 6.24
CA CYS A 172 13.94 7.70 6.88
C CYS A 172 13.77 7.78 8.41
N SER A 173 12.60 7.47 8.95
CA SER A 173 12.38 7.41 10.41
C SER A 173 13.33 6.42 11.10
N SER A 174 13.74 5.33 10.44
CA SER A 174 14.75 4.39 10.98
C SER A 174 16.13 5.03 11.10
N MET A 175 16.54 5.82 10.10
CA MET A 175 17.78 6.58 10.14
C MET A 175 17.76 7.61 11.27
N PHE A 176 16.67 8.39 11.37
CA PHE A 176 16.51 9.38 12.44
C PHE A 176 16.48 8.74 13.82
N LYS A 177 15.87 7.55 13.98
CA LYS A 177 15.92 6.77 15.22
C LYS A 177 17.37 6.52 15.61
N GLY A 178 18.20 5.99 14.69
CA GLY A 178 19.63 5.71 14.97
C GLY A 178 20.37 6.98 15.41
N MET A 179 20.27 8.05 14.65
CA MET A 179 20.93 9.33 14.96
C MET A 179 20.51 9.91 16.33
N LEU A 180 19.22 9.82 16.68
CA LEU A 180 18.71 10.32 17.95
C LEU A 180 19.17 9.46 19.13
N MET A 181 19.29 8.14 18.95
CA MET A 181 19.85 7.25 19.96
C MET A 181 21.34 7.50 20.16
N ASP A 182 22.10 7.73 19.09
CA ASP A 182 23.53 8.11 19.17
C ASP A 182 23.72 9.47 19.88
N ALA A 183 22.73 10.36 19.78
CA ALA A 183 22.69 11.63 20.52
C ALA A 183 22.24 11.49 22.00
N GLY A 184 22.00 10.26 22.50
CA GLY A 184 21.63 10.00 23.89
C GLY A 184 20.12 10.10 24.17
N ILE A 185 19.28 10.18 23.15
CA ILE A 185 17.82 10.19 23.31
C ILE A 185 17.31 8.76 23.53
N SER A 186 16.37 8.57 24.45
CA SER A 186 15.80 7.27 24.75
C SER A 186 15.13 6.64 23.52
N GLU A 187 15.15 5.31 23.38
CA GLU A 187 14.60 4.56 22.24
C GLU A 187 13.14 4.96 21.93
N ILE A 188 12.33 5.14 22.96
CA ILE A 188 10.92 5.54 22.80
C ILE A 188 10.80 6.89 22.10
N TRP A 189 11.55 7.91 22.53
CA TRP A 189 11.49 9.23 21.93
C TRP A 189 12.18 9.29 20.59
N ALA A 190 13.24 8.50 20.39
CA ALA A 190 13.91 8.36 19.10
C ALA A 190 12.98 7.83 17.98
N LEU A 191 11.96 7.04 18.34
CA LEU A 191 10.89 6.63 17.42
C LEU A 191 9.74 7.64 17.34
N ARG A 192 9.31 8.20 18.48
CA ARG A 192 8.15 9.12 18.53
C ARG A 192 8.38 10.43 17.78
N ILE A 193 9.59 10.98 17.84
CA ILE A 193 9.91 12.26 17.17
C ILE A 193 9.69 12.18 15.65
N PRO A 194 10.28 11.22 14.91
CA PRO A 194 10.00 11.06 13.48
C PRO A 194 8.52 10.79 13.19
N PHE A 195 7.81 10.04 14.04
CA PHE A 195 6.39 9.76 13.85
C PHE A 195 5.53 11.02 14.03
N ILE A 196 5.87 11.89 14.97
CA ILE A 196 5.20 13.20 15.12
C ILE A 196 5.36 14.02 13.84
N VAL A 197 6.57 14.10 13.30
CA VAL A 197 6.86 14.86 12.07
C VAL A 197 6.07 14.29 10.89
N CYS A 198 6.08 12.97 10.72
CA CYS A 198 5.37 12.31 9.62
C CYS A 198 3.85 12.42 9.76
N CYS A 199 3.28 12.19 10.94
CA CYS A 199 1.83 12.24 11.13
C CYS A 199 1.30 13.68 11.07
N ALA A 200 2.01 14.65 11.67
CA ALA A 200 1.64 16.07 11.59
C ALA A 200 1.77 16.60 10.16
N GLY A 201 2.90 16.31 9.48
CA GLY A 201 3.10 16.66 8.08
C GLY A 201 2.06 16.02 7.17
N GLY A 202 1.72 14.75 7.40
CA GLY A 202 0.66 14.04 6.70
C GLY A 202 -0.72 14.67 6.93
N ALA A 203 -1.08 15.03 8.17
CA ALA A 203 -2.35 15.69 8.48
C ALA A 203 -2.47 17.06 7.80
N ILE A 204 -1.40 17.85 7.81
CA ILE A 204 -1.33 19.14 7.09
C ILE A 204 -1.49 18.93 5.59
N ALA A 205 -0.76 17.97 5.01
CA ALA A 205 -0.85 17.64 3.60
C ALA A 205 -2.25 17.16 3.19
N ALA A 206 -2.94 16.41 4.06
CA ALA A 206 -4.32 15.96 3.86
C ALA A 206 -5.32 17.12 3.82
N LEU A 207 -5.07 18.22 4.53
CA LEU A 207 -5.93 19.41 4.51
C LEU A 207 -5.80 20.21 3.21
N ILE A 208 -4.63 20.20 2.54
CA ILE A 208 -4.37 21.03 1.36
C ILE A 208 -5.42 20.84 0.27
N PRO A 209 -5.73 19.60 -0.21
CA PRO A 209 -6.77 19.41 -1.23
C PRO A 209 -8.15 19.92 -0.76
N ALA A 210 -8.48 19.69 0.50
CA ALA A 210 -9.78 20.08 1.06
C ALA A 210 -9.96 21.60 1.25
N LEU A 211 -8.86 22.36 1.30
CA LEU A 211 -8.87 23.82 1.41
C LEU A 211 -8.78 24.52 0.05
N VAL A 212 -7.96 23.97 -0.86
CA VAL A 212 -7.64 24.62 -2.16
C VAL A 212 -8.68 24.31 -3.23
N ILE A 213 -9.33 23.14 -3.16
CA ILE A 213 -10.26 22.68 -4.20
C ILE A 213 -11.70 22.97 -3.81
N ARG A 214 -12.42 23.63 -4.73
CA ARG A 214 -13.87 23.81 -4.64
C ARG A 214 -14.55 22.83 -5.62
N GLU A 215 -15.07 21.73 -5.11
CA GLU A 215 -15.65 20.64 -5.90
C GLU A 215 -16.69 21.13 -6.92
N LYS A 216 -17.57 22.06 -6.52
CA LYS A 216 -18.65 22.59 -7.36
C LYS A 216 -18.20 23.32 -8.63
N ASP A 217 -16.97 23.83 -8.66
CA ASP A 217 -16.44 24.55 -9.81
C ASP A 217 -16.05 23.60 -10.96
N TYR A 218 -15.84 22.30 -10.64
CA TYR A 218 -15.22 21.33 -11.54
C TYR A 218 -16.05 20.09 -11.82
N ILE A 219 -17.01 19.73 -10.97
CA ILE A 219 -17.77 18.48 -11.06
C ILE A 219 -19.25 18.76 -11.29
N VAL A 220 -19.82 18.14 -12.35
CA VAL A 220 -21.28 18.04 -12.51
C VAL A 220 -21.72 16.72 -11.87
N PRO A 221 -22.68 16.73 -10.94
CA PRO A 221 -23.17 15.52 -10.31
C PRO A 221 -23.76 14.56 -11.36
N LYS A 222 -23.08 13.44 -11.61
CA LYS A 222 -23.68 12.32 -12.34
C LYS A 222 -24.12 11.28 -11.32
N THR A 223 -25.40 11.04 -11.25
CA THR A 223 -26.01 9.98 -10.45
C THR A 223 -25.85 8.66 -11.21
N TYR A 224 -24.81 7.89 -10.87
CA TYR A 224 -24.67 6.51 -11.33
C TYR A 224 -24.19 5.67 -10.14
N SER A 225 -25.14 5.09 -9.41
CA SER A 225 -24.85 4.04 -8.43
C SER A 225 -25.33 2.71 -9.01
N GLN A 226 -24.39 1.87 -9.45
CA GLN A 226 -24.69 0.45 -9.61
C GLN A 226 -24.38 -0.27 -8.30
N PRO A 227 -25.25 -1.19 -7.84
CA PRO A 227 -24.99 -1.93 -6.59
C PRO A 227 -23.74 -2.80 -6.73
N LEU A 228 -22.88 -2.74 -5.71
CA LEU A 228 -21.56 -3.39 -5.67
C LEU A 228 -21.66 -4.91 -5.94
N GLY A 229 -22.76 -5.55 -5.52
CA GLY A 229 -23.00 -6.98 -5.73
C GLY A 229 -23.17 -7.38 -7.19
N GLU A 230 -23.87 -6.57 -8.01
CA GLU A 230 -23.99 -6.81 -9.45
C GLU A 230 -22.65 -6.60 -10.16
N ALA A 231 -21.88 -5.63 -9.69
CA ALA A 231 -20.54 -5.35 -10.16
C ALA A 231 -19.60 -6.55 -9.95
N LEU A 232 -19.55 -7.09 -8.74
CA LEU A 232 -18.75 -8.25 -8.40
C LEU A 232 -19.17 -9.48 -9.20
N LYS A 233 -20.47 -9.76 -9.32
CA LYS A 233 -20.99 -10.90 -10.07
C LYS A 233 -20.65 -10.82 -11.57
N ALA A 234 -20.73 -9.64 -12.19
CA ALA A 234 -20.34 -9.43 -13.57
C ALA A 234 -18.83 -9.60 -13.80
N ILE A 235 -18.01 -9.27 -12.82
CA ILE A 235 -16.56 -9.35 -12.84
C ILE A 235 -16.08 -10.80 -12.82
N PHE A 236 -16.64 -11.62 -11.93
CA PHE A 236 -16.27 -13.03 -11.81
C PHE A 236 -16.79 -13.90 -12.97
N SER A 237 -17.65 -13.38 -13.84
CA SER A 237 -18.10 -14.09 -15.05
C SER A 237 -17.05 -14.18 -16.16
N TYR A 238 -16.02 -13.30 -16.14
CA TYR A 238 -14.93 -13.33 -17.11
C TYR A 238 -13.71 -14.08 -16.57
N ARG A 239 -13.38 -15.25 -17.12
CA ARG A 239 -12.24 -16.08 -16.72
C ARG A 239 -10.92 -15.29 -16.64
N ASN A 240 -10.59 -14.51 -17.66
CA ASN A 240 -9.36 -13.71 -17.71
C ASN A 240 -9.34 -12.63 -16.62
N PHE A 241 -10.50 -12.05 -16.30
CA PHE A 241 -10.59 -11.08 -15.21
C PHE A 241 -10.33 -11.73 -13.84
N THR A 242 -10.93 -12.90 -13.60
CA THR A 242 -10.72 -13.66 -12.37
C THR A 242 -9.25 -14.04 -12.20
N ILE A 243 -8.61 -14.53 -13.26
CA ILE A 243 -7.17 -14.88 -13.26
C ILE A 243 -6.30 -13.67 -12.92
N ILE A 244 -6.50 -12.53 -13.59
CA ILE A 244 -5.72 -11.31 -13.31
C ILE A 244 -5.97 -10.83 -11.89
N THR A 245 -7.22 -10.80 -11.44
CA THR A 245 -7.56 -10.31 -10.11
C THR A 245 -6.92 -11.16 -9.03
N ILE A 246 -7.05 -12.49 -9.10
CA ILE A 246 -6.45 -13.38 -8.13
C ILE A 246 -4.91 -13.32 -8.20
N GLY A 247 -4.33 -13.35 -9.40
CA GLY A 247 -2.88 -13.21 -9.57
C GLY A 247 -2.34 -11.90 -9.01
N TYR A 248 -3.03 -10.79 -9.26
CA TYR A 248 -2.69 -9.49 -8.72
C TYR A 248 -2.77 -9.45 -7.20
N LEU A 249 -3.82 -10.04 -6.60
CA LEU A 249 -3.98 -10.11 -5.16
C LEU A 249 -2.84 -10.89 -4.51
N VAL A 250 -2.53 -12.06 -5.04
CA VAL A 250 -1.48 -12.93 -4.51
C VAL A 250 -0.10 -12.27 -4.65
N MET A 251 0.15 -11.57 -5.76
CA MET A 251 1.40 -10.81 -5.96
C MET A 251 1.48 -9.60 -5.02
N TRP A 252 0.36 -8.92 -4.75
CA TRP A 252 0.30 -7.81 -3.82
C TRP A 252 0.53 -8.24 -2.37
N VAL A 253 0.13 -9.48 -2.03
CA VAL A 253 0.49 -10.12 -0.75
C VAL A 253 2.00 -10.10 -0.55
N ALA A 254 2.78 -10.53 -1.52
CA ALA A 254 4.24 -10.54 -1.43
C ALA A 254 4.83 -9.14 -1.23
N PHE A 255 4.35 -8.16 -1.99
CA PHE A 255 4.77 -6.77 -1.83
C PHE A 255 4.49 -6.26 -0.41
N THR A 256 3.32 -6.58 0.14
CA THR A 256 2.94 -6.15 1.50
C THR A 256 3.80 -6.85 2.56
N PHE A 257 4.12 -8.15 2.39
CA PHE A 257 5.06 -8.84 3.27
C PHE A 257 6.43 -8.15 3.31
N PHE A 258 6.95 -7.76 2.14
CA PHE A 258 8.22 -7.05 2.08
C PHE A 258 8.17 -5.74 2.86
N ASN A 259 7.19 -4.88 2.58
CA ASN A 259 7.06 -3.59 3.26
C ASN A 259 6.88 -3.73 4.78
N THR A 260 6.16 -4.76 5.23
CA THR A 260 5.90 -4.99 6.65
C THR A 260 7.11 -5.58 7.38
N ALA A 261 7.85 -6.47 6.72
CA ALA A 261 8.95 -7.22 7.33
C ALA A 261 10.35 -6.68 7.00
N GLN A 262 10.48 -5.69 6.11
CA GLN A 262 11.76 -5.14 5.65
C GLN A 262 12.68 -4.72 6.80
N VAL A 263 12.13 -4.05 7.81
CA VAL A 263 12.89 -3.62 8.98
C VAL A 263 13.52 -4.84 9.65
N TYR A 264 12.74 -5.88 9.91
CA TYR A 264 13.20 -7.12 10.54
C TYR A 264 14.23 -7.88 9.68
N TYR A 265 14.08 -7.89 8.35
CA TYR A 265 15.07 -8.53 7.47
C TYR A 265 16.43 -7.87 7.61
N ILE A 266 16.47 -6.54 7.70
CA ILE A 266 17.74 -5.80 7.73
C ILE A 266 18.33 -5.75 9.13
N THR A 267 17.54 -5.44 10.16
CA THR A 267 18.05 -5.26 11.52
C THR A 267 18.28 -6.57 12.27
N ASN A 268 17.40 -7.56 12.10
CA ASN A 268 17.48 -8.82 12.83
C ASN A 268 18.24 -9.92 12.08
N LEU A 269 17.89 -10.20 10.80
CA LEU A 269 18.57 -11.27 10.06
C LEU A 269 19.96 -10.87 9.62
N LEU A 270 20.12 -9.66 9.06
CA LEU A 270 21.42 -9.18 8.58
C LEU A 270 22.24 -8.51 9.68
N ALA A 271 21.67 -8.29 10.87
CA ALA A 271 22.29 -7.61 12.01
C ALA A 271 22.93 -6.26 11.62
N LEU A 272 22.27 -5.50 10.73
CA LEU A 272 22.74 -4.21 10.24
C LEU A 272 22.05 -3.06 11.01
N PRO A 273 22.74 -1.90 11.18
CA PRO A 273 22.16 -0.72 11.80
C PRO A 273 20.90 -0.22 11.06
N ASP A 274 20.01 0.50 11.78
CA ASP A 274 18.75 1.06 11.25
C ASP A 274 18.96 1.93 9.99
N LEU A 275 20.15 2.56 9.83
CA LEU A 275 20.52 3.31 8.64
C LEU A 275 20.39 2.47 7.35
N TRP A 276 20.68 1.16 7.42
CA TRP A 276 20.60 0.29 6.25
C TRP A 276 19.18 0.06 5.76
N VAL A 277 18.17 0.18 6.61
CA VAL A 277 16.76 0.16 6.20
C VAL A 277 16.49 1.32 5.24
N THR A 278 16.98 2.50 5.59
CA THR A 278 16.86 3.70 4.74
C THR A 278 17.66 3.54 3.45
N ILE A 279 18.91 3.06 3.51
CA ILE A 279 19.77 2.85 2.34
C ILE A 279 19.08 1.91 1.33
N VAL A 280 18.61 0.75 1.79
CA VAL A 280 17.90 -0.23 0.93
C VAL A 280 16.66 0.38 0.30
N THR A 281 15.90 1.16 1.06
CA THR A 281 14.68 1.82 0.54
C THR A 281 15.03 2.88 -0.51
N VAL A 282 16.01 3.73 -0.25
CA VAL A 282 16.46 4.78 -1.20
C VAL A 282 16.96 4.15 -2.49
N ILE A 283 17.76 3.08 -2.40
CA ILE A 283 18.22 2.33 -3.58
C ILE A 283 17.01 1.76 -4.34
N SER A 284 16.07 1.11 -3.65
CA SER A 284 14.88 0.54 -4.28
C SER A 284 14.05 1.59 -5.02
N ILE A 285 13.91 2.78 -4.43
CA ILE A 285 13.20 3.91 -5.05
C ILE A 285 13.96 4.44 -6.25
N ALA A 286 15.26 4.71 -6.12
CA ALA A 286 16.07 5.25 -7.20
C ALA A 286 16.11 4.31 -8.42
N VAL A 287 16.37 3.04 -8.18
CA VAL A 287 16.35 2.00 -9.22
C VAL A 287 14.93 1.84 -9.79
N GLY A 288 13.89 1.88 -8.94
CA GLY A 288 12.50 1.84 -9.35
C GLY A 288 12.15 2.95 -10.34
N VAL A 289 12.49 4.20 -10.04
CA VAL A 289 12.26 5.35 -10.93
C VAL A 289 12.93 5.14 -12.29
N CYS A 290 14.17 4.67 -12.32
CA CYS A 290 14.87 4.33 -13.57
C CYS A 290 14.23 3.15 -14.31
N THR A 291 13.60 2.24 -13.58
CA THR A 291 12.96 1.04 -14.15
C THR A 291 11.59 1.35 -14.79
N TYR A 292 10.88 2.40 -14.38
CA TYR A 292 9.56 2.76 -14.94
C TYR A 292 9.57 2.94 -16.47
N PRO A 293 10.47 3.73 -17.08
CA PRO A 293 10.56 3.84 -18.55
C PRO A 293 10.91 2.49 -19.21
N LEU A 294 11.82 1.72 -18.58
CA LEU A 294 12.25 0.43 -19.08
C LEU A 294 11.09 -0.59 -19.11
N VAL A 295 10.26 -0.64 -18.06
CA VAL A 295 9.06 -1.49 -18.02
C VAL A 295 8.11 -1.16 -19.17
N ASN A 296 7.90 0.12 -19.48
CA ASN A 296 7.05 0.53 -20.60
C ASN A 296 7.61 0.09 -21.96
N ILE A 297 8.93 0.19 -22.16
CA ILE A 297 9.59 -0.27 -23.41
C ILE A 297 9.51 -1.79 -23.53
N LEU A 298 9.81 -2.50 -22.43
CA LEU A 298 9.75 -3.96 -22.37
C LEU A 298 8.32 -4.50 -22.56
N ALA A 299 7.31 -3.83 -21.99
CA ALA A 299 5.91 -4.20 -22.14
C ALA A 299 5.44 -4.12 -23.60
N ARG A 300 5.97 -3.15 -24.38
CA ARG A 300 5.68 -3.04 -25.82
C ARG A 300 6.39 -4.11 -26.64
N LYS A 301 7.62 -4.51 -26.26
CA LYS A 301 8.43 -5.48 -27.02
C LYS A 301 8.11 -6.94 -26.69
N LEU A 302 8.03 -7.26 -25.41
CA LEU A 302 7.87 -8.63 -24.89
C LEU A 302 6.41 -8.99 -24.57
N GLY A 303 5.53 -7.97 -24.41
CA GLY A 303 4.18 -8.17 -23.90
C GLY A 303 4.10 -8.04 -22.36
N LYS A 304 2.87 -7.99 -21.85
CA LYS A 304 2.60 -7.76 -20.42
C LYS A 304 2.80 -9.01 -19.58
N LYS A 305 2.36 -10.18 -20.10
CA LYS A 305 2.45 -11.46 -19.39
C LYS A 305 3.88 -11.89 -19.08
N PRO A 306 4.86 -11.89 -20.01
CA PRO A 306 6.24 -12.27 -19.71
C PRO A 306 6.88 -11.40 -18.64
N LEU A 307 6.54 -10.10 -18.60
CA LEU A 307 7.06 -9.19 -17.57
C LEU A 307 6.54 -9.54 -16.19
N LEU A 308 5.24 -9.88 -16.05
CA LEU A 308 4.69 -10.32 -14.78
C LEU A 308 5.33 -11.62 -14.30
N LEU A 309 5.54 -12.58 -15.22
CA LEU A 309 6.22 -13.84 -14.89
C LEU A 309 7.67 -13.58 -14.43
N GLY A 310 8.40 -12.70 -15.13
CA GLY A 310 9.74 -12.27 -14.74
C GLY A 310 9.78 -11.60 -13.35
N ALA A 311 8.83 -10.73 -13.05
CA ALA A 311 8.71 -10.13 -11.74
C ALA A 311 8.44 -11.17 -10.62
N CYS A 312 7.56 -12.13 -10.88
CA CYS A 312 7.31 -13.24 -9.94
C CYS A 312 8.58 -14.06 -9.70
N ILE A 313 9.32 -14.42 -10.74
CA ILE A 313 10.58 -15.17 -10.60
C ILE A 313 11.58 -14.39 -9.77
N THR A 314 11.74 -13.08 -10.02
CA THR A 314 12.66 -12.23 -9.23
C THR A 314 12.23 -12.16 -7.75
N TYR A 315 10.94 -12.04 -7.46
CA TYR A 315 10.44 -12.09 -6.07
C TYR A 315 10.72 -13.45 -5.41
N VAL A 316 10.47 -14.58 -6.12
CA VAL A 316 10.75 -15.94 -5.60
C VAL A 316 12.23 -16.07 -5.24
N CYS A 317 13.14 -15.69 -6.16
CA CYS A 317 14.58 -15.72 -5.91
C CYS A 317 14.98 -14.86 -4.71
N LEU A 318 14.40 -13.65 -4.60
CA LEU A 318 14.70 -12.73 -3.51
C LEU A 318 14.25 -13.31 -2.15
N TYR A 319 13.00 -13.77 -2.05
CA TYR A 319 12.47 -14.34 -0.80
C TYR A 319 13.15 -15.64 -0.41
N PHE A 320 13.50 -16.47 -1.39
CA PHE A 320 14.30 -17.68 -1.14
C PHE A 320 15.71 -17.33 -0.63
N GLY A 321 16.32 -16.25 -1.17
CA GLY A 321 17.58 -15.72 -0.66
C GLY A 321 17.46 -15.19 0.78
N ILE A 322 16.38 -14.48 1.11
CA ILE A 322 16.12 -14.00 2.48
C ILE A 322 15.90 -15.19 3.44
N TYR A 323 15.18 -16.21 3.03
CA TYR A 323 14.99 -17.43 3.81
C TYR A 323 16.32 -18.12 4.13
N ASN A 324 17.23 -18.20 3.12
CA ASN A 324 18.55 -18.78 3.24
C ASN A 324 19.64 -17.70 3.50
N TYR A 325 19.33 -16.65 4.24
CA TYR A 325 20.21 -15.49 4.42
C TYR A 325 21.62 -15.85 4.91
N GLN A 326 21.75 -16.89 5.74
CA GLN A 326 23.04 -17.34 6.27
C GLN A 326 23.99 -17.74 5.13
N THR A 327 23.53 -18.57 4.18
CA THR A 327 24.30 -19.00 3.02
C THR A 327 24.64 -17.82 2.10
N VAL A 328 23.69 -16.92 1.88
CA VAL A 328 23.95 -15.74 1.03
C VAL A 328 24.93 -14.78 1.71
N CYS A 329 24.77 -14.54 3.00
CA CYS A 329 25.69 -13.68 3.77
C CYS A 329 27.12 -14.25 3.85
N SER A 330 27.29 -15.58 3.86
CA SER A 330 28.64 -16.20 3.82
C SER A 330 29.34 -15.94 2.48
N LEU A 331 28.62 -15.73 1.39
CA LEU A 331 29.18 -15.48 0.05
C LEU A 331 29.46 -14.00 -0.22
N ILE A 332 28.55 -13.10 0.13
CA ILE A 332 28.62 -11.67 -0.25
C ILE A 332 28.60 -10.70 0.94
N GLY A 333 28.54 -11.23 2.17
CA GLY A 333 28.41 -10.45 3.39
C GLY A 333 27.03 -9.82 3.59
N GLY A 334 26.69 -9.46 4.82
CA GLY A 334 25.35 -8.88 5.14
C GLY A 334 25.07 -7.55 4.44
N LYS A 335 26.08 -6.66 4.34
CA LYS A 335 25.96 -5.38 3.63
C LYS A 335 25.75 -5.58 2.13
N GLY A 336 26.51 -6.52 1.51
CA GLY A 336 26.35 -6.88 0.11
C GLY A 336 24.95 -7.43 -0.18
N PHE A 337 24.44 -8.29 0.70
CA PHE A 337 23.08 -8.83 0.54
C PHE A 337 22.00 -7.75 0.69
N ALA A 338 22.15 -6.82 1.63
CA ALA A 338 21.22 -5.68 1.75
C ALA A 338 21.15 -4.84 0.46
N LEU A 339 22.28 -4.59 -0.20
CA LEU A 339 22.31 -3.90 -1.50
C LEU A 339 21.61 -4.73 -2.57
N VAL A 340 21.86 -6.04 -2.65
CA VAL A 340 21.17 -6.93 -3.60
C VAL A 340 19.65 -6.89 -3.37
N ILE A 341 19.19 -6.91 -2.12
CA ILE A 341 17.77 -6.76 -1.81
C ILE A 341 17.24 -5.44 -2.38
N GLY A 342 17.91 -4.31 -2.15
CA GLY A 342 17.51 -3.01 -2.62
C GLY A 342 17.40 -2.92 -4.14
N PHE A 343 18.36 -3.48 -4.87
CA PHE A 343 18.35 -3.51 -6.33
C PHE A 343 17.30 -4.47 -6.91
N CYS A 344 17.26 -5.70 -6.39
CA CYS A 344 16.40 -6.75 -6.95
C CYS A 344 14.92 -6.51 -6.69
N ILE A 345 14.54 -5.86 -5.59
CA ILE A 345 13.14 -5.58 -5.27
C ILE A 345 12.53 -4.48 -6.13
N ALA A 346 13.35 -3.55 -6.64
CA ALA A 346 12.88 -2.37 -7.36
C ALA A 346 12.13 -2.69 -8.65
N MET A 347 12.67 -3.61 -9.46
CA MET A 347 12.06 -4.01 -10.74
C MET A 347 10.71 -4.72 -10.56
N PRO A 348 10.56 -5.74 -9.70
CA PRO A 348 9.28 -6.36 -9.42
C PRO A 348 8.23 -5.38 -8.88
N ILE A 349 8.61 -4.44 -8.01
CA ILE A 349 7.72 -3.38 -7.51
C ILE A 349 7.22 -2.52 -8.67
N ALA A 350 8.10 -2.06 -9.56
CA ALA A 350 7.72 -1.25 -10.71
C ALA A 350 6.75 -2.00 -11.64
N ILE A 351 7.02 -3.25 -11.94
CA ILE A 351 6.16 -4.09 -12.77
C ILE A 351 4.80 -4.32 -12.10
N THR A 352 4.78 -4.63 -10.80
CA THR A 352 3.54 -4.87 -10.03
C THR A 352 2.63 -3.64 -9.98
N ASN A 353 3.20 -2.46 -9.96
CA ASN A 353 2.42 -1.22 -9.95
C ASN A 353 1.86 -0.85 -11.33
N ILE A 354 2.61 -1.07 -12.41
CA ILE A 354 2.26 -0.61 -13.76
C ILE A 354 1.45 -1.64 -14.53
N ILE A 355 1.96 -2.87 -14.65
CA ILE A 355 1.44 -3.85 -15.59
C ILE A 355 0.02 -4.31 -15.23
N PRO A 356 -0.30 -4.70 -13.99
CA PRO A 356 -1.67 -5.08 -13.65
C PRO A 356 -2.68 -3.94 -13.85
N ALA A 357 -2.32 -2.70 -13.52
CA ALA A 357 -3.20 -1.56 -13.74
C ALA A 357 -3.53 -1.38 -15.23
N SER A 358 -2.53 -1.56 -16.11
CA SER A 358 -2.72 -1.54 -17.55
C SER A 358 -3.57 -2.73 -18.06
N MET A 359 -3.40 -3.92 -17.47
CA MET A 359 -4.19 -5.10 -17.84
C MET A 359 -5.65 -4.96 -17.40
N PHE A 360 -5.94 -4.38 -16.25
CA PHE A 360 -7.30 -4.05 -15.83
C PHE A 360 -7.97 -3.04 -16.76
N ALA A 361 -7.22 -2.06 -17.27
CA ALA A 361 -7.73 -1.11 -18.26
C ALA A 361 -8.06 -1.80 -19.60
N ASP A 362 -7.20 -2.72 -20.07
CA ASP A 362 -7.45 -3.51 -21.28
C ASP A 362 -8.72 -4.37 -21.15
N LEU A 363 -8.91 -4.99 -19.99
CA LEU A 363 -10.11 -5.79 -19.70
C LEU A 363 -11.37 -4.95 -19.67
N ALA A 364 -11.31 -3.74 -19.10
CA ALA A 364 -12.42 -2.81 -19.11
C ALA A 364 -12.77 -2.35 -20.53
N GLN A 365 -11.76 -2.17 -21.40
CA GLN A 365 -11.97 -1.86 -22.82
C GLN A 365 -12.55 -3.07 -23.57
N TYR A 366 -12.07 -4.26 -23.29
CA TYR A 366 -12.60 -5.51 -23.87
C TYR A 366 -14.07 -5.76 -23.49
N ASP A 367 -14.43 -5.51 -22.21
CA ASP A 367 -15.82 -5.57 -21.75
C ASP A 367 -16.69 -4.54 -22.46
N PHE A 368 -16.19 -3.33 -22.66
CA PHE A 368 -16.90 -2.30 -23.41
C PHE A 368 -17.14 -2.70 -24.87
N ILE A 369 -16.14 -3.29 -25.53
CA ILE A 369 -16.29 -3.78 -26.92
C ILE A 369 -17.34 -4.90 -27.01
N LYS A 370 -17.41 -5.80 -26.02
CA LYS A 370 -18.37 -6.93 -26.02
C LYS A 370 -19.78 -6.53 -25.58
N THR A 371 -19.91 -5.62 -24.62
CA THR A 371 -21.22 -5.33 -23.97
C THR A 371 -21.79 -3.97 -24.31
N GLY A 372 -21.01 -3.06 -24.88
CA GLY A 372 -21.39 -1.65 -25.10
C GLY A 372 -21.52 -0.83 -23.81
N LYS A 373 -21.25 -1.42 -22.63
CA LYS A 373 -21.41 -0.77 -21.32
C LYS A 373 -20.06 -0.38 -20.73
N SER A 374 -19.88 0.88 -20.33
CA SER A 374 -18.65 1.36 -19.67
C SER A 374 -18.67 1.00 -18.19
N ARG A 375 -17.94 -0.07 -17.82
CA ARG A 375 -17.85 -0.56 -16.43
C ARG A 375 -16.46 -0.36 -15.81
N ALA A 376 -15.59 0.46 -16.41
CA ALA A 376 -14.21 0.64 -15.97
C ALA A 376 -14.06 1.02 -14.47
N GLY A 377 -14.98 1.86 -13.96
CA GLY A 377 -15.00 2.21 -12.54
C GLY A 377 -15.25 1.03 -11.62
N MET A 378 -16.08 0.07 -12.04
CA MET A 378 -16.39 -1.15 -11.28
C MET A 378 -15.15 -2.07 -11.17
N PHE A 379 -14.41 -2.23 -12.28
CA PHE A 379 -13.17 -3.02 -12.29
C PHE A 379 -12.12 -2.44 -11.33
N LEU A 380 -11.99 -1.12 -11.29
CA LEU A 380 -11.08 -0.44 -10.36
C LEU A 380 -11.53 -0.55 -8.90
N ALA A 381 -12.83 -0.42 -8.63
CA ALA A 381 -13.38 -0.56 -7.28
C ALA A 381 -13.17 -1.96 -6.72
N ALA A 382 -13.45 -3.01 -7.52
CA ALA A 382 -13.21 -4.39 -7.14
C ALA A 382 -11.73 -4.67 -6.84
N ARG A 383 -10.82 -4.16 -7.69
CA ARG A 383 -9.37 -4.25 -7.45
C ARG A 383 -8.98 -3.62 -6.12
N ASN A 384 -9.46 -2.41 -5.85
CA ASN A 384 -9.10 -1.68 -4.62
C ASN A 384 -9.63 -2.39 -3.36
N PHE A 385 -10.87 -2.89 -3.41
CA PHE A 385 -11.45 -3.68 -2.33
C PHE A 385 -10.63 -4.95 -2.05
N ALA A 386 -10.30 -5.68 -3.10
CA ALA A 386 -9.49 -6.87 -3.01
C ALA A 386 -8.08 -6.57 -2.44
N ASN A 387 -7.45 -5.46 -2.82
CA ASN A 387 -6.18 -5.00 -2.25
C ASN A 387 -6.24 -4.77 -0.75
N LYS A 388 -7.29 -4.09 -0.27
CA LYS A 388 -7.46 -3.84 1.17
C LYS A 388 -7.56 -5.13 1.97
N LEU A 389 -8.37 -6.09 1.48
CA LEU A 389 -8.50 -7.41 2.11
C LEU A 389 -7.15 -8.13 2.20
N CYS A 390 -6.38 -8.14 1.09
CA CYS A 390 -5.06 -8.76 1.09
C CYS A 390 -4.08 -8.10 2.06
N GLN A 391 -3.99 -6.77 2.06
CA GLN A 391 -3.13 -6.05 2.99
C GLN A 391 -3.42 -6.41 4.44
N SER A 392 -4.69 -6.51 4.79
CA SER A 392 -5.12 -6.82 6.14
C SER A 392 -4.77 -8.25 6.55
N ILE A 393 -5.02 -9.23 5.67
CA ILE A 393 -4.66 -10.64 5.89
C ILE A 393 -3.14 -10.77 6.05
N VAL A 394 -2.36 -10.10 5.20
CA VAL A 394 -0.90 -10.17 5.26
C VAL A 394 -0.36 -9.65 6.59
N VAL A 395 -0.87 -8.53 7.08
CA VAL A 395 -0.38 -7.97 8.35
C VAL A 395 -0.72 -8.87 9.53
N ILE A 396 -1.90 -9.52 9.52
CA ILE A 396 -2.28 -10.52 10.53
C ILE A 396 -1.33 -11.72 10.48
N VAL A 397 -1.15 -12.29 9.30
CA VAL A 397 -0.27 -13.46 9.10
C VAL A 397 1.17 -13.11 9.46
N CYS A 398 1.66 -11.93 9.06
CA CYS A 398 3.01 -11.46 9.39
C CYS A 398 3.18 -11.34 10.91
N ALA A 399 2.20 -10.76 11.63
CA ALA A 399 2.26 -10.65 13.09
C ALA A 399 2.35 -12.02 13.77
N LEU A 400 1.53 -12.98 13.33
CA LEU A 400 1.52 -14.34 13.87
C LEU A 400 2.85 -15.08 13.59
N LEU A 401 3.40 -14.91 12.39
CA LEU A 401 4.67 -15.54 12.00
C LEU A 401 5.86 -14.95 12.78
N LEU A 402 5.91 -13.64 12.97
CA LEU A 402 6.97 -12.97 13.73
C LEU A 402 7.03 -13.46 15.19
N GLY A 403 5.88 -13.76 15.79
CA GLY A 403 5.81 -14.32 17.15
C GLY A 403 6.15 -15.81 17.26
N LYS A 404 6.39 -16.51 16.15
CA LYS A 404 6.68 -17.94 16.15
C LYS A 404 8.08 -18.21 16.75
N GLY A 405 8.13 -19.06 17.79
CA GLY A 405 9.38 -19.40 18.48
C GLY A 405 9.79 -18.38 19.56
N ALA A 406 8.93 -17.44 19.91
CA ALA A 406 9.19 -16.51 21.01
C ALA A 406 8.91 -17.21 22.37
N ASP A 407 9.94 -17.30 23.19
CA ASP A 407 9.88 -17.89 24.55
C ASP A 407 9.18 -16.95 25.56
N GLY A 408 7.99 -16.46 25.21
CA GLY A 408 7.21 -15.53 26.06
C GLY A 408 7.73 -14.08 26.09
N THR A 409 8.85 -13.77 25.44
CA THR A 409 9.44 -12.39 25.44
C THR A 409 8.74 -11.41 24.52
N GLY A 410 7.86 -11.88 23.64
CA GLY A 410 7.16 -11.04 22.67
C GLY A 410 8.02 -10.48 21.54
N ALA A 411 9.33 -10.75 21.53
CA ALA A 411 10.27 -10.27 20.51
C ALA A 411 10.16 -11.09 19.21
N ALA A 412 10.47 -10.47 18.07
CA ALA A 412 10.54 -11.16 16.79
C ALA A 412 11.74 -12.09 16.74
N THR A 413 11.50 -13.36 16.40
CA THR A 413 12.56 -14.37 16.32
C THR A 413 13.10 -14.51 14.90
N SER A 414 14.35 -14.92 14.74
CA SER A 414 14.94 -15.19 13.43
C SER A 414 14.16 -16.25 12.67
N GLN A 415 13.64 -17.29 13.35
CA GLN A 415 12.78 -18.31 12.74
C GLN A 415 11.44 -17.74 12.25
N GLY A 416 10.82 -16.87 13.06
CA GLY A 416 9.58 -16.18 12.68
C GLY A 416 9.78 -15.28 11.46
N ILE A 417 10.89 -14.54 11.42
CA ILE A 417 11.25 -13.66 10.31
C ILE A 417 11.52 -14.46 9.03
N GLN A 418 12.26 -15.57 9.10
CA GLN A 418 12.47 -16.47 7.97
C GLN A 418 11.14 -17.08 7.48
N ALA A 419 10.23 -17.44 8.40
CA ALA A 419 8.93 -17.94 8.04
C ALA A 419 8.10 -16.91 7.23
N THR A 420 8.21 -15.61 7.52
CA THR A 420 7.54 -14.57 6.70
C THR A 420 8.06 -14.57 5.26
N ALA A 421 9.37 -14.72 5.05
CA ALA A 421 9.96 -14.79 3.72
C ALA A 421 9.54 -16.06 2.97
N LEU A 422 9.49 -17.22 3.66
CA LEU A 422 9.04 -18.48 3.04
C LEU A 422 7.58 -18.41 2.62
N VAL A 423 6.70 -17.89 3.46
CA VAL A 423 5.27 -17.72 3.16
C VAL A 423 5.09 -16.78 1.98
N ALA A 424 5.80 -15.64 1.95
CA ALA A 424 5.78 -14.72 0.82
C ALA A 424 6.26 -15.39 -0.48
N CYS A 425 7.32 -16.20 -0.40
CA CYS A 425 7.82 -16.98 -1.54
C CYS A 425 6.76 -17.93 -2.11
N ILE A 426 6.05 -18.67 -1.24
CA ILE A 426 4.97 -19.57 -1.64
C ILE A 426 3.84 -18.81 -2.34
N PHE A 427 3.40 -17.67 -1.79
CA PHE A 427 2.38 -16.84 -2.42
C PHE A 427 2.80 -16.36 -3.81
N VAL A 428 4.05 -15.90 -3.99
CA VAL A 428 4.54 -15.50 -5.31
C VAL A 428 4.62 -16.67 -6.29
N ALA A 429 5.03 -17.84 -5.84
CA ALA A 429 5.04 -19.05 -6.65
C ALA A 429 3.60 -19.43 -7.12
N CYS A 430 2.61 -19.28 -6.23
CA CYS A 430 1.20 -19.42 -6.61
C CYS A 430 0.77 -18.37 -7.64
N ALA A 431 1.16 -17.09 -7.46
CA ALA A 431 0.88 -16.03 -8.43
C ALA A 431 1.48 -16.33 -9.80
N LEU A 432 2.73 -16.83 -9.83
CA LEU A 432 3.41 -17.28 -11.05
C LEU A 432 2.58 -18.35 -11.78
N GLY A 433 2.10 -19.37 -11.07
CA GLY A 433 1.22 -20.42 -11.62
C GLY A 433 -0.10 -19.86 -12.16
N ILE A 434 -0.73 -18.93 -11.42
CA ILE A 434 -2.00 -18.29 -11.84
C ILE A 434 -1.81 -17.48 -13.12
N TYR A 435 -0.76 -16.65 -13.21
CA TYR A 435 -0.49 -15.85 -14.40
C TYR A 435 -0.14 -16.70 -15.64
N PHE A 436 0.32 -17.92 -15.44
CA PHE A 436 0.58 -18.84 -16.58
C PHE A 436 -0.70 -19.16 -17.36
N PHE A 437 -1.86 -19.22 -16.67
CA PHE A 437 -3.16 -19.49 -17.28
C PHE A 437 -3.85 -18.25 -17.89
N TYR A 438 -3.25 -17.05 -17.77
CA TYR A 438 -3.79 -15.85 -18.38
C TYR A 438 -3.60 -15.86 -19.90
N ASP A 439 -4.68 -15.60 -20.65
CA ASP A 439 -4.61 -15.47 -22.11
C ASP A 439 -4.62 -13.99 -22.52
N ASP A 440 -3.44 -13.50 -22.91
CA ASP A 440 -3.22 -12.11 -23.35
C ASP A 440 -3.65 -11.92 -24.83
N LYS A 441 -3.64 -12.98 -25.63
CA LYS A 441 -3.78 -12.90 -27.09
C LYS A 441 -5.19 -12.53 -27.52
N GLU A 442 -6.21 -13.09 -26.86
CA GLU A 442 -7.63 -12.82 -27.19
C GLU A 442 -7.97 -11.34 -26.96
N ILE A 443 -7.54 -10.80 -25.81
CA ILE A 443 -7.83 -9.41 -25.42
C ILE A 443 -7.09 -8.43 -26.34
N ALA A 444 -5.80 -8.66 -26.57
CA ALA A 444 -4.99 -7.81 -27.46
C ALA A 444 -5.54 -7.78 -28.90
N LYS A 445 -5.98 -8.95 -29.42
CA LYS A 445 -6.59 -9.06 -30.75
C LYS A 445 -7.89 -8.26 -30.84
N ALA A 446 -8.80 -8.41 -29.88
CA ALA A 446 -10.08 -7.70 -29.88
C ALA A 446 -9.92 -6.18 -29.80
N ILE A 447 -8.97 -5.70 -28.98
CA ILE A 447 -8.66 -4.28 -28.87
C ILE A 447 -8.07 -3.73 -30.17
N ARG A 448 -7.16 -4.49 -30.80
CA ARG A 448 -6.54 -4.10 -32.08
C ARG A 448 -7.57 -3.97 -33.20
N GLU A 449 -8.43 -4.97 -33.38
CA GLU A 449 -9.51 -4.96 -34.37
C GLU A 449 -10.50 -3.79 -34.16
N SER A 450 -10.81 -3.47 -32.90
CA SER A 450 -11.66 -2.31 -32.56
C SER A 450 -11.00 -0.98 -32.93
N ASN A 451 -9.69 -0.83 -32.67
CA ASN A 451 -8.95 0.38 -32.99
C ASN A 451 -8.76 0.54 -34.52
N GLU A 452 -8.58 -0.54 -35.26
CA GLU A 452 -8.49 -0.52 -36.74
C GLU A 452 -9.82 -0.09 -37.37
N LYS A 453 -10.96 -0.58 -36.85
CA LYS A 453 -12.29 -0.13 -37.28
C LYS A 453 -12.56 1.35 -36.97
N ALA A 454 -12.13 1.83 -35.80
CA ALA A 454 -12.27 3.23 -35.41
C ALA A 454 -11.39 4.19 -36.24
N ASN A 455 -10.27 3.73 -36.77
CA ASN A 455 -9.39 4.53 -37.65
C ASN A 455 -9.84 4.51 -39.13
N GLN A 456 -10.75 3.62 -39.51
CA GLN A 456 -11.31 3.51 -40.86
C GLN A 456 -12.66 4.23 -41.00
N ALA A 457 -13.29 4.60 -39.88
CA ALA A 457 -14.54 5.39 -39.81
C ALA A 457 -14.23 6.88 -39.55
#